data_30168f1271006f4f56407e9dba39351f
#
_entry.id   30168f1271006f4f56407e9dba39351f
#
_cell.length_a   1.000
_cell.length_b   1.000
_cell.length_c   1.000
_cell.angle_alpha   90.00
_cell.angle_beta   90.00
_cell.angle_gamma   90.00
#
_symmetry.space_group_name_H-M   'P 1'
#
loop_
_entity.id
_entity.type
_entity.pdbx_description
1 polymer ?
#
loop_
_entity_poly.entity_id
_entity_poly.type
_entity_poly.pdbx_seq_one_letter_code
_entity_poly.pdbx_strand_id
1 'polypeptide(L)'
;MRHLVHSTTTRASIFATIHVPATLHLMELLEQSGLRTYVGKVNMNRNCPVYLREISKNQAVRDTVAWIEAAEKFEKTKPILTPRFIPSCTDDLMYALSEVRRQYGLPVQSHLSENFSEIAWVQELCPRSKCYGDAYRQFGLFGGDHRCIMAHCVHSGELEQELMKENGVVIAHSPESNINLSSGVAPVSRFLDNGLKVGLATDVAGGSHESILRAMMHAIQASKLRWRLQDQSVPALSFDRAFYLATMGGGEFFGKVGAFRDGYEADIVVMDDSSLDHPQELSVRARLERLVYLADERCVREKYVAGEKVL
;
A
#
# COMPACT_ATOMS: atom_id res chain seq x y z
N MET A 1 -3.14 16.92 1.45
CA MET A 1 -2.54 16.89 2.80
C MET A 1 -3.57 17.04 3.92
N ARG A 2 -4.40 18.11 3.94
CA ARG A 2 -5.40 18.31 5.00
C ARG A 2 -6.30 17.09 5.23
N HIS A 3 -6.87 16.49 4.16
CA HIS A 3 -7.71 15.29 4.27
C HIS A 3 -6.97 14.11 4.89
N LEU A 4 -5.71 13.88 4.50
CA LEU A 4 -4.92 12.78 5.05
C LEU A 4 -4.65 12.98 6.56
N VAL A 5 -4.35 14.20 6.99
CA VAL A 5 -4.16 14.52 8.43
C VAL A 5 -5.44 14.28 9.21
N HIS A 6 -6.61 14.65 8.67
CA HIS A 6 -7.90 14.43 9.31
C HIS A 6 -8.50 13.03 9.11
N SER A 7 -7.89 12.17 8.28
CA SER A 7 -8.29 10.75 8.18
C SER A 7 -7.77 9.93 9.35
N THR A 8 -8.12 8.66 9.42
CA THR A 8 -7.60 7.73 10.44
C THR A 8 -6.22 7.17 10.10
N THR A 9 -5.62 7.54 8.97
CA THR A 9 -4.29 7.07 8.54
C THR A 9 -3.18 7.74 9.34
N THR A 10 -2.27 6.97 9.93
CA THR A 10 -1.09 7.44 10.66
C THR A 10 0.20 7.23 9.85
N ARG A 11 0.22 6.18 9.02
CA ARG A 11 1.35 5.82 8.16
C ARG A 11 0.88 5.50 6.76
N ALA A 12 1.69 5.86 5.77
CA ALA A 12 1.37 5.60 4.37
C ALA A 12 2.62 5.32 3.53
N SER A 13 2.49 4.42 2.54
CA SER A 13 3.43 4.26 1.44
C SER A 13 2.79 4.84 0.18
N ILE A 14 3.44 5.83 -0.44
CA ILE A 14 2.83 6.73 -1.42
C ILE A 14 3.59 6.66 -2.74
N PHE A 15 2.87 6.39 -3.83
CA PHE A 15 3.35 6.60 -5.19
C PHE A 15 3.21 8.08 -5.54
N ALA A 16 4.32 8.77 -5.84
CA ALA A 16 4.27 10.18 -6.22
C ALA A 16 4.25 10.34 -7.76
N THR A 17 5.27 10.94 -8.33
CA THR A 17 5.39 11.17 -9.78
C THR A 17 6.83 10.89 -10.23
N ILE A 18 7.08 10.92 -11.54
CA ILE A 18 8.44 10.85 -12.09
C ILE A 18 9.27 12.12 -11.80
N HIS A 19 8.63 13.24 -11.47
CA HIS A 19 9.27 14.55 -11.34
C HIS A 19 9.86 14.74 -9.94
N VAL A 20 11.19 14.86 -9.86
CA VAL A 20 11.93 15.05 -8.60
C VAL A 20 11.42 16.25 -7.79
N PRO A 21 11.26 17.46 -8.35
CA PRO A 21 10.82 18.61 -7.57
C PRO A 21 9.42 18.44 -6.97
N ALA A 22 8.48 17.86 -7.72
CA ALA A 22 7.12 17.61 -7.21
C ALA A 22 7.10 16.54 -6.12
N THR A 23 7.92 15.49 -6.27
CA THR A 23 8.05 14.44 -5.25
C THR A 23 8.67 14.98 -3.96
N LEU A 24 9.72 15.80 -4.06
CA LEU A 24 10.34 16.46 -2.89
C LEU A 24 9.38 17.42 -2.20
N HIS A 25 8.60 18.19 -2.96
CA HIS A 25 7.58 19.07 -2.39
C HIS A 25 6.49 18.28 -1.64
N LEU A 26 6.04 17.16 -2.19
CA LEU A 26 5.13 16.26 -1.46
C LEU A 26 5.78 15.75 -0.16
N MET A 27 7.05 15.36 -0.18
CA MET A 27 7.78 14.90 1.00
C MET A 27 7.89 16.00 2.06
N GLU A 28 8.11 17.26 1.67
CA GLU A 28 8.12 18.41 2.59
C GLU A 28 6.78 18.60 3.30
N LEU A 29 5.68 18.51 2.56
CA LEU A 29 4.33 18.61 3.13
C LEU A 29 4.01 17.44 4.07
N LEU A 30 4.47 16.24 3.74
CA LEU A 30 4.31 15.05 4.58
C LEU A 30 5.17 15.13 5.85
N GLU A 31 6.39 15.59 5.75
CA GLU A 31 7.27 15.83 6.90
C GLU A 31 6.64 16.80 7.90
N GLN A 32 6.10 17.91 7.39
CA GLN A 32 5.40 18.93 8.20
C GLN A 32 4.11 18.41 8.83
N SER A 33 3.47 17.41 8.22
CA SER A 33 2.22 16.83 8.74
C SER A 33 2.38 15.99 10.00
N GLY A 34 3.60 15.56 10.33
CA GLY A 34 3.87 14.65 11.45
C GLY A 34 3.58 13.18 11.18
N LEU A 35 3.00 12.82 10.03
CA LEU A 35 2.78 11.44 9.63
C LEU A 35 4.10 10.73 9.34
N ARG A 36 4.13 9.40 9.53
CA ARG A 36 5.28 8.57 9.16
C ARG A 36 5.03 7.95 7.78
N THR A 37 5.78 8.36 6.77
CA THR A 37 5.50 7.95 5.38
C THR A 37 6.72 7.42 4.65
N TYR A 38 6.45 6.54 3.69
CA TYR A 38 7.36 6.26 2.59
C TYR A 38 6.80 6.93 1.34
N VAL A 39 7.65 7.61 0.59
CA VAL A 39 7.26 8.26 -0.68
C VAL A 39 8.18 7.76 -1.77
N GLY A 40 7.62 7.42 -2.91
CA GLY A 40 8.36 6.94 -4.04
C GLY A 40 8.30 7.88 -5.24
N LYS A 41 9.48 8.31 -5.72
CA LYS A 41 9.59 8.83 -7.07
C LYS A 41 9.33 7.67 -8.03
N VAL A 42 8.30 7.79 -8.85
CA VAL A 42 7.93 6.75 -9.81
C VAL A 42 8.97 6.66 -10.93
N ASN A 43 9.34 5.44 -11.29
CA ASN A 43 10.17 5.16 -12.44
C ASN A 43 9.34 4.47 -13.53
N MET A 44 9.37 5.03 -14.74
CA MET A 44 8.79 4.45 -15.96
C MET A 44 9.40 5.06 -17.22
N ASN A 45 9.79 4.22 -18.17
CA ASN A 45 10.45 4.64 -19.41
C ASN A 45 9.92 3.95 -20.66
N ARG A 46 8.87 3.11 -20.56
CA ARG A 46 8.14 2.51 -21.68
C ARG A 46 6.65 2.39 -21.38
N ASN A 47 5.82 2.21 -22.41
CA ASN A 47 4.38 1.95 -22.29
C ASN A 47 3.65 2.92 -21.37
N CYS A 48 4.01 4.19 -21.46
CA CYS A 48 3.40 5.28 -20.69
C CYS A 48 3.30 6.54 -21.57
N PRO A 49 2.44 7.50 -21.20
CA PRO A 49 2.34 8.78 -21.91
C PRO A 49 3.70 9.49 -21.99
N VAL A 50 3.97 10.15 -23.12
CA VAL A 50 5.29 10.79 -23.37
C VAL A 50 5.66 11.80 -22.27
N TYR A 51 4.68 12.54 -21.75
CA TYR A 51 4.89 13.53 -20.68
C TYR A 51 5.12 12.91 -19.28
N LEU A 52 4.90 11.59 -19.13
CA LEU A 52 5.20 10.82 -17.92
C LEU A 52 6.30 9.79 -18.15
N ARG A 53 7.07 9.91 -19.22
CA ARG A 53 8.11 8.97 -19.59
C ARG A 53 9.50 9.54 -19.32
N GLU A 54 10.29 8.83 -18.54
CA GLU A 54 11.70 9.11 -18.38
C GLU A 54 12.42 8.87 -19.71
N ILE A 55 13.24 9.83 -20.15
CA ILE A 55 13.83 9.87 -21.50
C ILE A 55 14.80 8.71 -21.73
N SER A 56 15.53 8.32 -20.70
CA SER A 56 16.50 7.22 -20.74
C SER A 56 16.73 6.61 -19.37
N LYS A 57 17.22 5.34 -19.35
CA LYS A 57 17.67 4.67 -18.13
C LYS A 57 18.65 5.53 -17.34
N ASN A 58 19.66 6.11 -18.00
CA ASN A 58 20.70 6.89 -17.32
C ASN A 58 20.16 8.14 -16.65
N GLN A 59 19.19 8.82 -17.27
CA GLN A 59 18.51 9.95 -16.63
C GLN A 59 17.63 9.47 -15.47
N ALA A 60 16.83 8.43 -15.66
CA ALA A 60 15.99 7.86 -14.62
C ALA A 60 16.80 7.52 -13.35
N VAL A 61 17.96 6.89 -13.52
CA VAL A 61 18.85 6.56 -12.39
C VAL A 61 19.44 7.81 -11.75
N ARG A 62 19.96 8.77 -12.53
CA ARG A 62 20.49 10.03 -11.98
C ARG A 62 19.43 10.80 -11.17
N ASP A 63 18.24 10.93 -11.74
CA ASP A 63 17.15 11.64 -11.08
C ASP A 63 16.68 10.91 -9.80
N THR A 64 16.69 9.57 -9.83
CA THR A 64 16.36 8.76 -8.66
C THR A 64 17.41 8.91 -7.56
N VAL A 65 18.68 8.87 -7.89
CA VAL A 65 19.78 9.08 -6.94
C VAL A 65 19.73 10.50 -6.36
N ALA A 66 19.62 11.52 -7.20
CA ALA A 66 19.53 12.92 -6.76
C ALA A 66 18.31 13.14 -5.83
N TRP A 67 17.19 12.48 -6.10
CA TRP A 67 16.01 12.52 -5.23
C TRP A 67 16.27 11.83 -3.89
N ILE A 68 16.90 10.65 -3.87
CA ILE A 68 17.24 9.92 -2.63
C ILE A 68 18.14 10.79 -1.75
N GLU A 69 19.21 11.33 -2.30
CA GLU A 69 20.17 12.20 -1.59
C GLU A 69 19.49 13.47 -1.05
N ALA A 70 18.64 14.12 -1.85
CA ALA A 70 17.87 15.28 -1.41
C ALA A 70 16.83 14.95 -0.33
N ALA A 71 16.38 13.69 -0.24
CA ALA A 71 15.43 13.23 0.76
C ALA A 71 16.06 12.88 2.12
N GLU A 72 17.38 12.81 2.24
CA GLU A 72 18.08 12.50 3.50
C GLU A 72 17.75 13.49 4.63
N LYS A 73 17.42 14.73 4.29
CA LYS A 73 17.01 15.77 5.25
C LYS A 73 15.71 15.47 6.00
N PHE A 74 14.86 14.54 5.50
CA PHE A 74 13.57 14.24 6.10
C PHE A 74 13.72 13.13 7.16
N GLU A 75 13.09 13.31 8.32
CA GLU A 75 13.13 12.37 9.43
C GLU A 75 11.92 11.45 9.45
N LYS A 76 10.73 11.98 9.18
CA LYS A 76 9.43 11.29 9.26
C LYS A 76 9.01 10.67 7.91
N THR A 77 9.49 11.25 6.82
CA THR A 77 9.19 10.82 5.45
C THR A 77 10.43 10.24 4.78
N LYS A 78 10.37 8.99 4.39
CA LYS A 78 11.52 8.26 3.85
C LYS A 78 11.32 7.87 2.38
N PRO A 79 12.40 7.76 1.60
CA PRO A 79 12.31 7.29 0.22
C PRO A 79 11.97 5.78 0.15
N ILE A 80 11.20 5.40 -0.86
CA ILE A 80 10.94 4.02 -1.26
C ILE A 80 11.09 3.90 -2.78
N LEU A 81 11.86 2.93 -3.24
CA LEU A 81 12.08 2.73 -4.67
C LEU A 81 10.78 2.27 -5.33
N THR A 82 10.40 2.94 -6.43
CA THR A 82 9.06 2.78 -7.01
C THR A 82 9.12 2.59 -8.53
N PRO A 83 9.59 1.44 -9.05
CA PRO A 83 9.24 1.06 -10.40
C PRO A 83 7.71 0.97 -10.47
N ARG A 84 7.07 1.65 -11.43
CA ARG A 84 5.60 1.69 -11.45
C ARG A 84 5.01 0.29 -11.54
N PHE A 85 5.45 -0.49 -12.53
CA PHE A 85 5.18 -1.93 -12.70
C PHE A 85 6.03 -2.47 -13.87
N ILE A 86 6.15 -3.77 -14.02
CA ILE A 86 6.97 -4.41 -15.06
C ILE A 86 6.70 -3.85 -16.47
N PRO A 87 5.44 -3.72 -16.93
CA PRO A 87 5.19 -3.24 -18.28
C PRO A 87 5.68 -1.82 -18.58
N SER A 88 5.82 -0.97 -17.58
CA SER A 88 6.25 0.43 -17.77
C SER A 88 7.75 0.67 -17.60
N CYS A 89 8.52 -0.35 -17.24
CA CYS A 89 9.95 -0.26 -17.04
C CYS A 89 10.68 -1.21 -17.97
N THR A 90 11.70 -0.73 -18.69
CA THR A 90 12.57 -1.63 -19.47
C THR A 90 13.43 -2.48 -18.54
N ASP A 91 13.87 -3.64 -19.01
CA ASP A 91 14.67 -4.58 -18.21
C ASP A 91 15.97 -3.94 -17.72
N ASP A 92 16.62 -3.13 -18.56
CA ASP A 92 17.84 -2.42 -18.21
C ASP A 92 17.60 -1.33 -17.15
N LEU A 93 16.41 -0.71 -17.11
CA LEU A 93 16.01 0.18 -16.02
C LEU A 93 15.77 -0.62 -14.73
N MET A 94 15.06 -1.75 -14.80
CA MET A 94 14.79 -2.59 -13.63
C MET A 94 16.09 -3.08 -12.96
N TYR A 95 17.06 -3.56 -13.76
CA TYR A 95 18.39 -3.94 -13.23
C TYR A 95 19.11 -2.75 -12.60
N ALA A 96 19.09 -1.57 -13.25
CA ALA A 96 19.74 -0.39 -12.70
C ALA A 96 19.09 0.09 -11.39
N LEU A 97 17.77 0.01 -11.28
CA LEU A 97 17.04 0.30 -10.03
C LEU A 97 17.37 -0.72 -8.93
N SER A 98 17.61 -1.98 -9.27
CA SER A 98 18.10 -2.98 -8.31
C SER A 98 19.47 -2.63 -7.74
N GLU A 99 20.38 -2.10 -8.57
CA GLU A 99 21.68 -1.60 -8.09
C GLU A 99 21.50 -0.42 -7.12
N VAL A 100 20.64 0.57 -7.47
CA VAL A 100 20.30 1.68 -6.59
C VAL A 100 19.70 1.18 -5.27
N ARG A 101 18.79 0.20 -5.32
CA ARG A 101 18.23 -0.43 -4.12
C ARG A 101 19.31 -0.97 -3.18
N ARG A 102 20.26 -1.73 -3.72
CA ARG A 102 21.36 -2.32 -2.94
C ARG A 102 22.29 -1.27 -2.36
N GLN A 103 22.63 -0.26 -3.15
CA GLN A 103 23.54 0.81 -2.74
C GLN A 103 22.98 1.63 -1.58
N TYR A 104 21.69 1.97 -1.60
CA TYR A 104 21.03 2.84 -0.62
C TYR A 104 20.20 2.08 0.42
N GLY A 105 20.10 0.74 0.34
CA GLY A 105 19.35 -0.07 1.30
C GLY A 105 17.84 0.20 1.28
N LEU A 106 17.25 0.53 0.13
CA LEU A 106 15.88 1.02 0.05
C LEU A 106 14.83 -0.10 0.06
N PRO A 107 13.68 0.14 0.70
CA PRO A 107 12.49 -0.67 0.45
C PRO A 107 11.97 -0.44 -0.97
N VAL A 108 11.12 -1.37 -1.45
CA VAL A 108 10.51 -1.31 -2.78
C VAL A 108 8.99 -1.34 -2.66
N GLN A 109 8.31 -0.57 -3.51
CA GLN A 109 6.87 -0.70 -3.77
C GLN A 109 6.60 -0.77 -5.27
N SER A 110 5.56 -1.52 -5.65
CA SER A 110 5.10 -1.62 -7.03
C SER A 110 3.68 -2.20 -7.09
N HIS A 111 3.17 -2.45 -8.31
CA HIS A 111 1.89 -3.11 -8.56
C HIS A 111 2.13 -4.58 -8.92
N LEU A 112 1.23 -5.47 -8.51
CA LEU A 112 1.35 -6.90 -8.72
C LEU A 112 0.00 -7.55 -8.99
N SER A 113 -0.10 -8.29 -10.09
CA SER A 113 -1.21 -9.18 -10.43
C SER A 113 -2.60 -8.55 -10.21
N GLU A 114 -2.76 -7.30 -10.66
CA GLU A 114 -3.98 -6.53 -10.48
C GLU A 114 -5.10 -7.05 -11.38
N ASN A 115 -4.79 -7.32 -12.67
CA ASN A 115 -5.77 -7.85 -13.62
C ASN A 115 -5.13 -8.87 -14.59
N PHE A 116 -5.97 -9.67 -15.24
CA PHE A 116 -5.50 -10.75 -16.11
C PHE A 116 -4.74 -10.27 -17.35
N SER A 117 -5.13 -9.13 -17.94
CA SER A 117 -4.44 -8.59 -19.11
C SER A 117 -3.03 -8.09 -18.76
N GLU A 118 -2.87 -7.52 -17.58
CA GLU A 118 -1.56 -7.13 -17.04
C GLU A 118 -0.67 -8.36 -16.81
N ILE A 119 -1.21 -9.41 -16.19
CA ILE A 119 -0.46 -10.67 -15.95
C ILE A 119 -0.01 -11.28 -17.28
N ALA A 120 -0.90 -11.36 -18.27
CA ALA A 120 -0.56 -11.86 -19.60
C ALA A 120 0.55 -11.02 -20.27
N TRP A 121 0.44 -9.69 -20.16
CA TRP A 121 1.45 -8.77 -20.69
C TRP A 121 2.82 -8.95 -20.03
N VAL A 122 2.85 -9.15 -18.71
CA VAL A 122 4.10 -9.45 -18.00
C VAL A 122 4.68 -10.78 -18.44
N GLN A 123 3.86 -11.79 -18.68
CA GLN A 123 4.32 -13.08 -19.19
C GLN A 123 4.96 -12.96 -20.60
N GLU A 124 4.42 -12.08 -21.45
CA GLU A 124 5.01 -11.76 -22.76
C GLU A 124 6.37 -11.05 -22.62
N LEU A 125 6.47 -10.08 -21.71
CA LEU A 125 7.69 -9.30 -21.49
C LEU A 125 8.78 -10.08 -20.75
N CYS A 126 8.39 -10.98 -19.86
CA CYS A 126 9.27 -11.77 -19.01
C CYS A 126 8.98 -13.28 -19.16
N PRO A 127 9.19 -13.89 -20.35
CA PRO A 127 8.74 -15.26 -20.65
C PRO A 127 9.44 -16.34 -19.82
N ARG A 128 10.54 -16.02 -19.14
CA ARG A 128 11.25 -16.95 -18.24
C ARG A 128 10.74 -16.90 -16.80
N SER A 129 9.87 -15.97 -16.47
CA SER A 129 9.28 -15.88 -15.12
C SER A 129 8.17 -16.92 -14.95
N LYS A 130 8.11 -17.50 -13.76
CA LYS A 130 7.09 -18.50 -13.40
C LYS A 130 5.75 -17.86 -13.02
N CYS A 131 5.77 -16.64 -12.57
CA CYS A 131 4.64 -15.77 -12.22
C CYS A 131 5.08 -14.31 -12.28
N TYR A 132 4.16 -13.37 -12.08
CA TYR A 132 4.48 -11.94 -12.14
C TYR A 132 5.48 -11.53 -11.02
N GLY A 133 5.30 -12.02 -9.80
CA GLY A 133 6.25 -11.78 -8.70
C GLY A 133 7.65 -12.32 -8.98
N ASP A 134 7.75 -13.45 -9.71
CA ASP A 134 9.03 -13.99 -10.14
C ASP A 134 9.78 -13.08 -11.12
N ALA A 135 9.05 -12.33 -11.97
CA ALA A 135 9.66 -11.31 -12.82
C ALA A 135 10.36 -10.22 -11.98
N TYR A 136 9.71 -9.70 -10.93
CA TYR A 136 10.37 -8.78 -10.01
C TYR A 136 11.56 -9.41 -9.28
N ARG A 137 11.43 -10.67 -8.87
CA ARG A 137 12.51 -11.40 -8.18
C ARG A 137 13.74 -11.55 -9.08
N GLN A 138 13.56 -11.84 -10.37
CA GLN A 138 14.67 -11.94 -11.33
C GLN A 138 15.45 -10.62 -11.46
N PHE A 139 14.79 -9.47 -11.30
CA PHE A 139 15.44 -8.16 -11.24
C PHE A 139 16.02 -7.83 -9.86
N GLY A 140 15.79 -8.65 -8.82
CA GLY A 140 16.21 -8.34 -7.44
C GLY A 140 15.34 -7.30 -6.74
N LEU A 141 14.05 -7.16 -7.11
CA LEU A 141 13.15 -6.14 -6.61
C LEU A 141 11.91 -6.71 -5.88
N PHE A 142 12.00 -7.94 -5.36
CA PHE A 142 10.89 -8.66 -4.72
C PHE A 142 11.20 -9.11 -3.29
N GLY A 143 11.33 -8.18 -2.36
CA GLY A 143 11.58 -8.51 -0.94
C GLY A 143 13.00 -9.03 -0.68
N GLY A 144 13.15 -10.05 0.16
CA GLY A 144 14.45 -10.55 0.62
C GLY A 144 15.02 -9.69 1.75
N ASP A 145 16.26 -9.23 1.63
CA ASP A 145 16.95 -8.46 2.68
C ASP A 145 16.33 -7.08 2.95
N HIS A 146 15.50 -6.59 2.06
CA HIS A 146 14.84 -5.29 2.19
C HIS A 146 13.33 -5.42 2.12
N ARG A 147 12.62 -4.53 2.82
CA ARG A 147 11.15 -4.48 2.82
C ARG A 147 10.61 -4.28 1.41
N CYS A 148 9.49 -4.95 1.14
CA CYS A 148 8.79 -4.84 -0.13
C CYS A 148 7.28 -4.81 0.11
N ILE A 149 6.58 -3.91 -0.57
CA ILE A 149 5.13 -3.84 -0.56
C ILE A 149 4.60 -3.84 -1.99
N MET A 150 3.65 -4.70 -2.26
CA MET A 150 3.03 -4.86 -3.59
C MET A 150 1.55 -4.54 -3.52
N ALA A 151 1.11 -3.62 -4.37
CA ALA A 151 -0.29 -3.21 -4.43
C ALA A 151 -1.15 -4.24 -5.18
N HIS A 152 -2.41 -4.34 -4.78
CA HIS A 152 -3.50 -5.12 -5.35
C HIS A 152 -3.43 -6.62 -5.12
N CYS A 153 -2.56 -7.36 -5.80
CA CYS A 153 -2.41 -8.82 -5.74
C CYS A 153 -3.74 -9.59 -5.94
N VAL A 154 -4.66 -9.03 -6.75
CA VAL A 154 -6.03 -9.55 -6.92
C VAL A 154 -6.06 -10.99 -7.41
N HIS A 155 -5.17 -11.30 -8.36
CA HIS A 155 -5.10 -12.59 -9.05
C HIS A 155 -3.81 -13.36 -8.75
N SER A 156 -3.18 -13.09 -7.61
CA SER A 156 -1.98 -13.82 -7.17
C SER A 156 -2.30 -15.28 -6.88
N GLY A 157 -1.79 -16.18 -7.74
CA GLY A 157 -1.92 -17.62 -7.60
C GLY A 157 -1.03 -18.22 -6.48
N GLU A 158 -1.17 -19.51 -6.21
CA GLU A 158 -0.47 -20.20 -5.11
C GLU A 158 1.05 -20.02 -5.17
N LEU A 159 1.65 -20.24 -6.34
CA LEU A 159 3.10 -20.07 -6.52
C LEU A 159 3.57 -18.64 -6.19
N GLU A 160 2.80 -17.63 -6.58
CA GLU A 160 3.13 -16.23 -6.28
C GLU A 160 2.96 -15.92 -4.81
N GLN A 161 1.93 -16.49 -4.15
CA GLN A 161 1.72 -16.38 -2.72
C GLN A 161 2.87 -17.01 -1.91
N GLU A 162 3.33 -18.19 -2.29
CA GLU A 162 4.51 -18.84 -1.70
C GLU A 162 5.74 -17.93 -1.85
N LEU A 163 5.97 -17.41 -3.05
CA LEU A 163 7.08 -16.51 -3.33
C LEU A 163 7.02 -15.21 -2.50
N MET A 164 5.83 -14.61 -2.33
CA MET A 164 5.63 -13.46 -1.46
C MET A 164 5.97 -13.79 0.00
N LYS A 165 5.51 -14.94 0.49
CA LYS A 165 5.76 -15.39 1.86
C LYS A 165 7.25 -15.62 2.13
N GLU A 166 7.94 -16.33 1.24
CA GLU A 166 9.38 -16.59 1.33
C GLU A 166 10.21 -15.30 1.35
N ASN A 167 9.80 -14.29 0.60
CA ASN A 167 10.53 -13.03 0.47
C ASN A 167 10.02 -11.92 1.40
N GLY A 168 9.07 -12.22 2.28
CA GLY A 168 8.55 -11.27 3.27
C GLY A 168 7.80 -10.09 2.66
N VAL A 169 7.22 -10.25 1.47
CA VAL A 169 6.47 -9.21 0.75
C VAL A 169 5.16 -8.93 1.46
N VAL A 170 4.84 -7.65 1.63
CA VAL A 170 3.57 -7.18 2.19
C VAL A 170 2.61 -6.85 1.04
N ILE A 171 1.38 -7.31 1.13
CA ILE A 171 0.31 -6.99 0.19
C ILE A 171 -0.40 -5.70 0.65
N ALA A 172 -0.49 -4.70 -0.22
CA ALA A 172 -1.36 -3.53 -0.03
C ALA A 172 -2.70 -3.78 -0.72
N HIS A 173 -3.68 -4.28 0.02
CA HIS A 173 -5.01 -4.57 -0.51
C HIS A 173 -5.81 -3.27 -0.69
N SER A 174 -6.15 -2.96 -1.95
CA SER A 174 -6.83 -1.73 -2.38
C SER A 174 -8.26 -2.02 -2.86
N PRO A 175 -9.21 -2.36 -1.97
CA PRO A 175 -10.51 -2.93 -2.36
C PRO A 175 -11.35 -1.99 -3.22
N GLU A 176 -11.38 -0.69 -2.92
CA GLU A 176 -12.17 0.30 -3.66
C GLU A 176 -11.61 0.51 -5.07
N SER A 177 -10.31 0.69 -5.20
CA SER A 177 -9.65 0.80 -6.50
C SER A 177 -9.88 -0.43 -7.37
N ASN A 178 -9.73 -1.63 -6.79
CA ASN A 178 -9.98 -2.89 -7.51
C ASN A 178 -11.42 -2.98 -8.05
N ILE A 179 -12.40 -2.41 -7.33
CA ILE A 179 -13.79 -2.31 -7.79
C ILE A 179 -13.92 -1.27 -8.90
N ASN A 180 -13.41 -0.07 -8.68
CA ASN A 180 -13.54 1.06 -9.61
C ASN A 180 -12.89 0.78 -10.97
N LEU A 181 -11.75 0.08 -10.96
CA LEU A 181 -10.99 -0.28 -12.17
C LEU A 181 -11.39 -1.64 -12.74
N SER A 182 -12.41 -2.29 -12.15
CA SER A 182 -12.86 -3.62 -12.56
C SER A 182 -11.76 -4.70 -12.52
N SER A 183 -10.79 -4.53 -11.63
CA SER A 183 -9.67 -5.48 -11.47
C SER A 183 -10.13 -6.80 -10.85
N GLY A 184 -11.18 -6.76 -10.01
CA GLY A 184 -11.75 -7.94 -9.36
C GLY A 184 -11.71 -7.88 -7.83
N VAL A 185 -11.86 -9.03 -7.17
CA VAL A 185 -11.88 -9.12 -5.71
C VAL A 185 -10.80 -10.10 -5.23
N ALA A 186 -9.81 -9.60 -4.52
CA ALA A 186 -8.73 -10.40 -3.95
C ALA A 186 -9.24 -11.39 -2.87
N PRO A 187 -8.74 -12.62 -2.81
CA PRO A 187 -9.12 -13.63 -1.81
C PRO A 187 -8.42 -13.39 -0.45
N VAL A 188 -8.64 -12.22 0.15
CA VAL A 188 -7.86 -11.73 1.30
C VAL A 188 -7.92 -12.67 2.51
N SER A 189 -9.09 -13.30 2.78
CA SER A 189 -9.18 -14.30 3.85
C SER A 189 -8.24 -15.47 3.62
N ARG A 190 -8.11 -15.94 2.36
CA ARG A 190 -7.15 -16.99 2.00
C ARG A 190 -5.71 -16.53 2.17
N PHE A 191 -5.39 -15.28 1.81
CA PHE A 191 -4.05 -14.73 2.01
C PHE A 191 -3.66 -14.76 3.48
N LEU A 192 -4.56 -14.35 4.37
CA LEU A 192 -4.34 -14.41 5.82
C LEU A 192 -4.20 -15.84 6.33
N ASP A 193 -5.06 -16.77 5.86
CA ASP A 193 -5.02 -18.18 6.25
C ASP A 193 -3.71 -18.86 5.79
N ASN A 194 -3.15 -18.43 4.66
CA ASN A 194 -1.84 -18.87 4.15
C ASN A 194 -0.66 -18.16 4.84
N GLY A 195 -0.91 -17.25 5.79
CA GLY A 195 0.12 -16.55 6.55
C GLY A 195 0.85 -15.46 5.77
N LEU A 196 0.22 -14.88 4.75
CA LEU A 196 0.73 -13.72 4.04
C LEU A 196 0.53 -12.44 4.86
N LYS A 197 1.44 -11.50 4.71
CA LYS A 197 1.34 -10.17 5.30
C LYS A 197 0.45 -9.30 4.44
N VAL A 198 -0.62 -8.79 5.00
CA VAL A 198 -1.61 -7.97 4.27
C VAL A 198 -1.97 -6.74 5.09
N GLY A 199 -1.90 -5.57 4.47
CA GLY A 199 -2.45 -4.32 4.97
C GLY A 199 -3.50 -3.76 4.03
N LEU A 200 -4.28 -2.79 4.48
CA LEU A 200 -5.23 -2.06 3.65
C LEU A 200 -4.56 -0.86 2.99
N ALA A 201 -5.02 -0.54 1.78
CA ALA A 201 -4.66 0.66 1.05
C ALA A 201 -5.90 1.36 0.49
N THR A 202 -5.80 2.65 0.29
CA THR A 202 -6.88 3.48 -0.29
C THR A 202 -6.70 3.70 -1.78
N ASP A 203 -5.45 3.70 -2.25
CA ASP A 203 -5.10 3.86 -3.67
C ASP A 203 -5.80 5.06 -4.34
N VAL A 204 -5.76 6.22 -3.69
CA VAL A 204 -6.29 7.47 -4.27
C VAL A 204 -5.37 7.90 -5.43
N ALA A 205 -5.86 8.11 -6.68
CA ALA A 205 -7.25 8.25 -7.10
C ALA A 205 -7.82 7.06 -7.92
N GLY A 206 -7.32 5.84 -7.79
CA GLY A 206 -8.06 4.64 -8.19
C GLY A 206 -9.19 4.38 -7.19
N GLY A 207 -8.91 4.50 -5.88
CA GLY A 207 -9.91 4.69 -4.83
C GLY A 207 -10.33 6.15 -4.69
N SER A 208 -11.49 6.43 -4.08
CA SER A 208 -12.11 7.74 -4.01
C SER A 208 -11.83 8.52 -2.70
N HIS A 209 -11.25 7.87 -1.70
CA HIS A 209 -11.07 8.44 -0.35
C HIS A 209 -9.77 8.03 0.32
N GLU A 210 -9.24 8.90 1.17
CA GLU A 210 -8.07 8.65 2.03
C GLU A 210 -8.41 7.87 3.31
N SER A 211 -9.68 7.54 3.55
CA SER A 211 -10.14 6.91 4.78
C SER A 211 -9.88 5.40 4.79
N ILE A 212 -9.04 4.94 5.71
CA ILE A 212 -8.81 3.52 5.91
C ILE A 212 -10.05 2.78 6.46
N LEU A 213 -10.97 3.48 7.15
CA LEU A 213 -12.24 2.91 7.58
C LEU A 213 -13.12 2.58 6.37
N ARG A 214 -13.14 3.42 5.34
CA ARG A 214 -13.84 3.11 4.08
C ARG A 214 -13.19 1.95 3.36
N ALA A 215 -11.87 1.87 3.34
CA ALA A 215 -11.18 0.71 2.79
C ALA A 215 -11.56 -0.59 3.54
N MET A 216 -11.71 -0.56 4.88
CA MET A 216 -12.25 -1.69 5.66
C MET A 216 -13.66 -2.07 5.21
N MET A 217 -14.55 -1.10 5.09
CA MET A 217 -15.93 -1.33 4.63
C MET A 217 -15.95 -2.00 3.25
N HIS A 218 -15.22 -1.45 2.29
CA HIS A 218 -15.14 -2.00 0.93
C HIS A 218 -14.51 -3.41 0.93
N ALA A 219 -13.47 -3.66 1.72
CA ALA A 219 -12.87 -4.99 1.83
C ALA A 219 -13.87 -6.03 2.35
N ILE A 220 -14.65 -5.69 3.40
CA ILE A 220 -15.69 -6.56 3.94
C ILE A 220 -16.79 -6.81 2.90
N GLN A 221 -17.30 -5.77 2.26
CA GLN A 221 -18.40 -5.86 1.28
C GLN A 221 -17.97 -6.66 0.05
N ALA A 222 -16.81 -6.34 -0.54
CA ALA A 222 -16.27 -7.04 -1.68
C ALA A 222 -16.01 -8.53 -1.38
N SER A 223 -15.46 -8.84 -0.19
CA SER A 223 -15.24 -10.23 0.20
C SER A 223 -16.53 -11.04 0.35
N LYS A 224 -17.64 -10.43 0.82
CA LYS A 224 -18.96 -11.05 0.86
C LYS A 224 -19.51 -11.34 -0.53
N LEU A 225 -19.31 -10.41 -1.48
CA LEU A 225 -19.69 -10.63 -2.90
C LEU A 225 -18.86 -11.76 -3.50
N ARG A 226 -17.53 -11.77 -3.27
CA ARG A 226 -16.66 -12.85 -3.72
C ARG A 226 -17.14 -14.20 -3.17
N TRP A 227 -17.37 -14.29 -1.86
CA TRP A 227 -17.88 -15.52 -1.23
C TRP A 227 -19.18 -15.97 -1.87
N ARG A 228 -20.12 -15.05 -2.09
CA ARG A 228 -21.44 -15.41 -2.63
C ARG A 228 -21.43 -15.80 -4.11
N LEU A 229 -20.60 -15.13 -4.91
CA LEU A 229 -20.70 -15.20 -6.39
C LEU A 229 -19.57 -15.98 -7.05
N GLN A 230 -18.41 -16.09 -6.39
CA GLN A 230 -17.23 -16.69 -7.02
C GLN A 230 -16.76 -17.96 -6.30
N ASP A 231 -16.54 -17.92 -4.98
CA ASP A 231 -15.89 -19.00 -4.27
C ASP A 231 -16.31 -19.05 -2.79
N GLN A 232 -17.23 -19.96 -2.48
CA GLN A 232 -17.71 -20.16 -1.11
C GLN A 232 -16.73 -20.92 -0.21
N SER A 233 -15.66 -21.48 -0.75
CA SER A 233 -14.60 -22.11 0.05
C SER A 233 -13.73 -21.09 0.78
N VAL A 234 -13.70 -19.83 0.32
CA VAL A 234 -13.00 -18.72 0.96
C VAL A 234 -13.98 -17.89 1.77
N PRO A 235 -13.94 -17.95 3.11
CA PRO A 235 -14.91 -17.22 3.94
C PRO A 235 -14.80 -15.71 3.70
N ALA A 236 -15.93 -15.01 3.82
CA ALA A 236 -15.98 -13.57 3.77
C ALA A 236 -15.11 -12.96 4.90
N LEU A 237 -14.50 -11.83 4.63
CA LEU A 237 -13.66 -11.14 5.60
C LEU A 237 -14.50 -10.65 6.79
N SER A 238 -14.15 -11.08 8.00
CA SER A 238 -14.80 -10.62 9.23
C SER A 238 -14.34 -9.20 9.59
N PHE A 239 -15.12 -8.54 10.46
CA PHE A 239 -14.73 -7.25 11.02
C PHE A 239 -13.35 -7.31 11.70
N ASP A 240 -13.08 -8.33 12.53
CA ASP A 240 -11.81 -8.48 13.24
C ASP A 240 -10.62 -8.59 12.31
N ARG A 241 -10.76 -9.36 11.22
CA ARG A 241 -9.74 -9.47 10.19
C ARG A 241 -9.54 -8.15 9.44
N ALA A 242 -10.62 -7.46 9.08
CA ALA A 242 -10.52 -6.16 8.42
C ALA A 242 -9.87 -5.10 9.33
N PHE A 243 -10.18 -5.13 10.62
CA PHE A 243 -9.56 -4.25 11.61
C PHE A 243 -8.07 -4.57 11.82
N TYR A 244 -7.70 -5.86 11.83
CA TYR A 244 -6.31 -6.27 11.82
C TYR A 244 -5.56 -5.71 10.60
N LEU A 245 -6.13 -5.81 9.40
CA LEU A 245 -5.52 -5.27 8.16
C LEU A 245 -5.30 -3.76 8.24
N ALA A 246 -6.25 -3.03 8.83
CA ALA A 246 -6.20 -1.58 8.99
C ALA A 246 -5.20 -1.11 10.07
N THR A 247 -4.77 -1.99 10.95
CA THR A 247 -3.92 -1.70 12.10
C THR A 247 -2.61 -2.48 12.04
N MET A 248 -2.52 -3.63 12.68
CA MET A 248 -1.30 -4.44 12.76
C MET A 248 -0.83 -4.92 11.39
N GLY A 249 -1.74 -5.36 10.52
CA GLY A 249 -1.39 -5.88 9.19
C GLY A 249 -0.70 -4.82 8.33
N GLY A 250 -1.27 -3.61 8.27
CA GLY A 250 -0.62 -2.47 7.62
C GLY A 250 0.66 -2.03 8.34
N GLY A 251 0.66 -2.14 9.66
CA GLY A 251 1.80 -1.81 10.51
C GLY A 251 3.04 -2.67 10.24
N GLU A 252 2.89 -3.93 9.86
CA GLU A 252 4.01 -4.85 9.63
C GLU A 252 5.03 -4.33 8.61
N PHE A 253 4.61 -3.53 7.63
CA PHE A 253 5.53 -2.89 6.70
C PHE A 253 6.40 -1.82 7.39
N PHE A 254 5.86 -1.11 8.38
CA PHE A 254 6.55 -0.02 9.08
C PHE A 254 7.34 -0.51 10.31
N GLY A 255 6.99 -1.64 10.89
CA GLY A 255 7.63 -2.21 12.06
C GLY A 255 6.65 -2.58 13.16
N LYS A 256 7.00 -2.33 14.42
CA LYS A 256 6.13 -2.60 15.56
C LYS A 256 5.16 -1.43 15.77
N VAL A 257 4.03 -1.43 15.07
CA VAL A 257 2.99 -0.41 15.15
C VAL A 257 1.61 -1.03 14.91
N GLY A 258 0.55 -0.33 15.27
CA GLY A 258 -0.85 -0.74 15.05
C GLY A 258 -1.44 -1.60 16.18
N ALA A 259 -0.80 -1.64 17.34
CA ALA A 259 -1.34 -2.30 18.55
C ALA A 259 -0.89 -1.59 19.82
N PHE A 260 -1.72 -1.64 20.85
CA PHE A 260 -1.37 -1.23 22.21
C PHE A 260 -0.60 -2.38 22.91
N ARG A 261 0.71 -2.47 22.65
CA ARG A 261 1.60 -3.50 23.20
C ARG A 261 2.94 -2.88 23.56
N ASP A 262 3.59 -3.42 24.59
CA ASP A 262 4.93 -3.01 24.98
C ASP A 262 5.93 -3.12 23.81
N GLY A 263 6.70 -2.07 23.59
CA GLY A 263 7.68 -1.97 22.52
C GLY A 263 7.10 -1.64 21.14
N TYR A 264 5.79 -1.34 21.03
CA TYR A 264 5.16 -0.79 19.84
C TYR A 264 5.20 0.74 19.86
N GLU A 265 5.38 1.35 18.68
CA GLU A 265 5.25 2.79 18.53
C GLU A 265 3.78 3.21 18.74
N ALA A 266 3.57 4.31 19.46
CA ALA A 266 2.25 4.79 19.84
C ALA A 266 1.60 5.58 18.69
N ASP A 267 1.01 4.86 17.75
CA ASP A 267 0.10 5.42 16.76
C ASP A 267 -1.33 5.29 17.27
N ILE A 268 -1.98 6.41 17.58
CA ILE A 268 -3.29 6.45 18.24
C ILE A 268 -4.21 7.40 17.48
N VAL A 269 -5.43 6.96 17.23
CA VAL A 269 -6.51 7.79 16.69
C VAL A 269 -7.66 7.80 17.70
N VAL A 270 -8.00 8.98 18.20
CA VAL A 270 -9.16 9.18 19.09
C VAL A 270 -10.37 9.52 18.24
N MET A 271 -11.40 8.69 18.31
CA MET A 271 -12.64 8.85 17.54
C MET A 271 -13.76 9.35 18.46
N ASP A 272 -14.52 10.33 17.97
CA ASP A 272 -15.73 10.84 18.60
C ASP A 272 -16.94 10.40 17.77
N ASP A 273 -17.80 9.57 18.34
CA ASP A 273 -19.02 9.05 17.72
C ASP A 273 -20.29 9.73 18.24
N SER A 274 -20.18 10.83 18.97
CA SER A 274 -21.33 11.55 19.55
C SER A 274 -22.34 12.06 18.51
N SER A 275 -21.89 12.27 17.27
CA SER A 275 -22.74 12.64 16.14
C SER A 275 -23.46 11.45 15.47
N LEU A 276 -23.14 10.24 15.88
CA LEU A 276 -23.70 8.99 15.32
C LEU A 276 -24.76 8.42 16.26
N ASP A 277 -25.87 9.15 16.43
CA ASP A 277 -26.95 8.78 17.34
C ASP A 277 -27.45 7.34 17.15
N HIS A 278 -27.78 6.69 18.27
CA HIS A 278 -28.37 5.36 18.29
C HIS A 278 -29.39 5.26 19.44
N PRO A 279 -30.57 4.71 19.21
CA PRO A 279 -31.66 4.67 20.22
C PRO A 279 -31.38 3.71 21.41
N GLN A 280 -30.36 2.86 21.28
CA GLN A 280 -29.98 1.89 22.31
C GLN A 280 -28.53 2.13 22.75
N GLU A 281 -28.22 1.80 23.98
CA GLU A 281 -26.83 1.74 24.47
C GLU A 281 -26.07 0.64 23.72
N LEU A 282 -24.89 0.97 23.21
CA LEU A 282 -24.07 0.07 22.40
C LEU A 282 -22.79 -0.31 23.16
N SER A 283 -22.39 -1.57 23.00
CA SER A 283 -21.06 -2.00 23.43
C SER A 283 -19.95 -1.27 22.65
N VAL A 284 -18.76 -1.16 23.23
CA VAL A 284 -17.59 -0.55 22.54
C VAL A 284 -17.35 -1.19 21.16
N ARG A 285 -17.48 -2.51 21.05
CA ARG A 285 -17.35 -3.22 19.78
C ARG A 285 -18.40 -2.76 18.77
N ALA A 286 -19.66 -2.69 19.15
CA ALA A 286 -20.72 -2.26 18.25
C ALA A 286 -20.55 -0.80 17.81
N ARG A 287 -20.05 0.08 18.70
CA ARG A 287 -19.69 1.46 18.36
C ARG A 287 -18.55 1.50 17.32
N LEU A 288 -17.51 0.68 17.52
CA LEU A 288 -16.39 0.59 16.57
C LEU A 288 -16.83 0.05 15.20
N GLU A 289 -17.69 -0.98 15.17
CA GLU A 289 -18.27 -1.50 13.93
C GLU A 289 -19.09 -0.41 13.19
N ARG A 290 -19.85 0.39 13.93
CA ARG A 290 -20.59 1.53 13.34
C ARG A 290 -19.66 2.60 12.76
N LEU A 291 -18.58 2.95 13.46
CA LEU A 291 -17.59 3.91 12.97
C LEU A 291 -17.03 3.51 11.61
N VAL A 292 -16.79 2.22 11.34
CA VAL A 292 -16.30 1.74 10.04
C VAL A 292 -17.27 2.07 8.90
N TYR A 293 -18.58 2.03 9.15
CA TYR A 293 -19.59 2.27 8.12
C TYR A 293 -20.08 3.72 8.04
N LEU A 294 -20.03 4.46 9.14
CA LEU A 294 -20.73 5.75 9.27
C LEU A 294 -19.80 6.93 9.52
N ALA A 295 -18.57 6.70 10.02
CA ALA A 295 -17.65 7.77 10.35
C ALA A 295 -17.07 8.46 9.10
N ASP A 296 -16.84 9.74 9.24
CA ASP A 296 -16.02 10.55 8.35
C ASP A 296 -14.92 11.28 9.14
N GLU A 297 -14.24 12.23 8.50
CA GLU A 297 -13.14 13.00 9.11
C GLU A 297 -13.57 13.81 10.33
N ARG A 298 -14.86 14.15 10.48
CA ARG A 298 -15.41 14.89 11.65
C ARG A 298 -15.39 14.05 12.92
N CYS A 299 -15.40 12.73 12.78
CA CYS A 299 -15.29 11.80 13.90
C CYS A 299 -13.85 11.64 14.41
N VAL A 300 -12.83 12.11 13.69
CA VAL A 300 -11.44 12.08 14.16
C VAL A 300 -11.18 13.27 15.08
N ARG A 301 -11.07 13.02 16.37
CA ARG A 301 -10.89 14.05 17.40
C ARG A 301 -9.43 14.41 17.63
N GLU A 302 -8.58 13.37 17.77
CA GLU A 302 -7.14 13.53 17.98
C GLU A 302 -6.39 12.41 17.26
N LYS A 303 -5.16 12.72 16.87
CA LYS A 303 -4.24 11.77 16.28
C LYS A 303 -2.85 11.92 16.85
N TYR A 304 -2.24 10.79 17.18
CA TYR A 304 -0.85 10.70 17.60
C TYR A 304 -0.12 9.72 16.67
N VAL A 305 1.10 10.07 16.29
CA VAL A 305 1.97 9.24 15.43
C VAL A 305 3.34 9.13 16.10
N ALA A 306 3.76 7.91 16.39
CA ALA A 306 4.98 7.64 17.17
C ALA A 306 5.03 8.41 18.51
N GLY A 307 3.87 8.60 19.15
CA GLY A 307 3.72 9.33 20.41
C GLY A 307 3.61 10.86 20.29
N GLU A 308 3.82 11.42 19.11
CA GLU A 308 3.69 12.87 18.87
C GLU A 308 2.25 13.22 18.44
N LYS A 309 1.66 14.27 19.02
CA LYS A 309 0.33 14.76 18.60
C LYS A 309 0.43 15.42 17.24
N VAL A 310 -0.45 14.97 16.31
CA VAL A 310 -0.51 15.43 14.91
C VAL A 310 -1.81 16.22 14.64
N LEU A 311 -2.89 15.88 15.34
CA LEU A 311 -4.21 16.51 15.25
C LEU A 311 -4.80 16.72 16.64
#